data_36bfdeb0be98e842907e79644db6ea25
#
_entry.id   36bfdeb0be98e842907e79644db6ea25
#
_cell.length_a   1.000
_cell.length_b   1.000
_cell.length_c   1.000
_cell.angle_alpha   90.00
_cell.angle_beta   90.00
_cell.angle_gamma   90.00
#
_symmetry.space_group_name_H-M   'P 1'
#
loop_
_entity.id
_entity.type
_entity.pdbx_description
1 polymer ?
#
loop_
_entity_poly.entity_id
_entity_poly.type
_entity_poly.pdbx_seq_one_letter_code
_entity_poly.pdbx_strand_id
1 'polypeptide(L)'
;MVIGATLRHLARRASASSSRARTVAGALAGVAAASVAVADEAEHGLALPAYAWPHDGAFRAYDHASIRRGHQVYAQVCAACHSLNLICYRNLVGVAYTEAEAKELAEEVEVMDGPDDSGEMFERPGKLSDGIPGPYANEEAARFANNGAYPPDLSLITKARHDGLNYIFALLLGYREPPAGVEVPDGMYYNPYFPGGFIAMPKMLVDGGVEYEDGTPATETQMAKDVTTFLAWAAEPEMDDRKLMGAKWIFALSLVCVQAVYYKRWAWSHLKSRKLVVDAVR
;
A
#
# COMPACT_ATOMS: atom_id res chain seq x y z
N MET A 1 -26.78 -33.45 61.00
CA MET A 1 -26.84 -32.06 60.55
C MET A 1 -25.47 -31.41 60.33
N VAL A 2 -24.36 -32.17 60.28
CA VAL A 2 -22.98 -31.66 60.19
C VAL A 2 -22.38 -31.75 58.76
N ILE A 3 -22.89 -32.67 57.92
CA ILE A 3 -22.33 -32.93 56.55
C ILE A 3 -22.69 -31.84 55.54
N GLY A 4 -23.80 -31.08 55.72
CA GLY A 4 -24.23 -30.04 54.81
C GLY A 4 -23.43 -28.73 54.86
N ALA A 5 -22.76 -28.46 56.00
CA ALA A 5 -21.98 -27.23 56.18
C ALA A 5 -20.59 -27.29 55.51
N THR A 6 -19.97 -28.48 55.52
CA THR A 6 -18.66 -28.73 54.91
C THR A 6 -18.71 -28.68 53.37
N LEU A 7 -19.76 -29.17 52.76
CA LEU A 7 -19.92 -29.15 51.30
C LEU A 7 -20.15 -27.71 50.76
N ARG A 8 -20.87 -26.85 51.51
CA ARG A 8 -21.06 -25.45 51.16
C ARG A 8 -19.76 -24.60 51.25
N HIS A 9 -18.87 -24.95 52.20
CA HIS A 9 -17.57 -24.30 52.37
C HIS A 9 -16.59 -24.69 51.24
N LEU A 10 -16.60 -25.93 50.80
CA LEU A 10 -15.79 -26.40 49.68
C LEU A 10 -16.25 -25.83 48.35
N ALA A 11 -17.56 -25.72 48.10
CA ALA A 11 -18.12 -25.10 46.91
C ALA A 11 -17.80 -23.59 46.83
N ARG A 12 -17.85 -22.85 47.95
CA ARG A 12 -17.45 -21.44 48.00
C ARG A 12 -15.96 -21.21 47.77
N ARG A 13 -15.08 -22.10 48.25
CA ARG A 13 -13.63 -22.03 47.98
C ARG A 13 -13.31 -22.35 46.52
N ALA A 14 -13.99 -23.30 45.89
CA ALA A 14 -13.81 -23.63 44.48
C ALA A 14 -14.27 -22.46 43.56
N SER A 15 -15.38 -21.79 43.88
CA SER A 15 -15.86 -20.63 43.10
C SER A 15 -14.97 -19.39 43.25
N ALA A 16 -14.40 -19.16 44.44
CA ALA A 16 -13.47 -18.06 44.67
C ALA A 16 -12.09 -18.29 43.98
N SER A 17 -11.64 -19.52 43.87
CA SER A 17 -10.43 -19.89 43.14
C SER A 17 -10.60 -19.74 41.63
N SER A 18 -11.76 -20.09 41.10
CA SER A 18 -12.02 -19.93 39.64
C SER A 18 -12.17 -18.48 39.22
N SER A 19 -12.70 -17.61 40.08
CA SER A 19 -12.81 -16.16 39.78
C SER A 19 -11.44 -15.49 39.83
N ARG A 20 -10.57 -15.84 40.77
CA ARG A 20 -9.19 -15.32 40.82
C ARG A 20 -8.36 -15.82 39.65
N ALA A 21 -8.50 -17.06 39.20
CA ALA A 21 -7.81 -17.57 38.02
C ALA A 21 -8.25 -16.85 36.74
N ARG A 22 -9.54 -16.56 36.61
CA ARG A 22 -10.07 -15.76 35.47
C ARG A 22 -9.60 -14.31 35.46
N THR A 23 -9.52 -13.65 36.62
CA THR A 23 -8.99 -12.30 36.73
C THR A 23 -7.49 -12.24 36.45
N VAL A 24 -6.71 -13.18 36.93
CA VAL A 24 -5.27 -13.25 36.65
C VAL A 24 -5.02 -13.56 35.16
N ALA A 25 -5.76 -14.48 34.56
CA ALA A 25 -5.66 -14.81 33.15
C ALA A 25 -6.06 -13.59 32.26
N GLY A 26 -7.11 -12.84 32.63
CA GLY A 26 -7.50 -11.61 31.96
C GLY A 26 -6.46 -10.51 32.08
N ALA A 27 -5.84 -10.35 33.24
CA ALA A 27 -4.77 -9.37 33.44
C ALA A 27 -3.50 -9.71 32.64
N LEU A 28 -3.11 -10.99 32.63
CA LEU A 28 -1.96 -11.47 31.83
C LEU A 28 -2.22 -11.32 30.33
N ALA A 29 -3.44 -11.62 29.86
CA ALA A 29 -3.82 -11.41 28.46
C ALA A 29 -3.81 -9.91 28.09
N GLY A 30 -4.27 -9.04 28.98
CA GLY A 30 -4.22 -7.60 28.79
C GLY A 30 -2.80 -7.04 28.71
N VAL A 31 -1.89 -7.51 29.57
CA VAL A 31 -0.48 -7.10 29.53
C VAL A 31 0.21 -7.62 28.27
N ALA A 32 -0.06 -8.87 27.86
CA ALA A 32 0.48 -9.41 26.62
C ALA A 32 -0.02 -8.67 25.39
N ALA A 33 -1.31 -8.32 25.34
CA ALA A 33 -1.87 -7.53 24.24
C ALA A 33 -1.28 -6.11 24.18
N ALA A 34 -1.10 -5.46 25.35
CA ALA A 34 -0.48 -4.15 25.43
C ALA A 34 0.99 -4.17 24.96
N SER A 35 1.76 -5.19 25.36
CA SER A 35 3.17 -5.34 24.95
C SER A 35 3.31 -5.58 23.44
N VAL A 36 2.41 -6.35 22.84
CA VAL A 36 2.38 -6.57 21.38
C VAL A 36 2.05 -5.27 20.65
N ALA A 37 1.05 -4.51 21.11
CA ALA A 37 0.68 -3.22 20.50
C ALA A 37 1.83 -2.21 20.55
N VAL A 38 2.55 -2.10 21.67
CA VAL A 38 3.73 -1.21 21.79
C VAL A 38 4.88 -1.65 20.89
N ALA A 39 5.09 -2.96 20.72
CA ALA A 39 6.11 -3.48 19.82
C ALA A 39 5.75 -3.19 18.35
N ASP A 40 4.49 -3.34 17.97
CA ASP A 40 3.98 -3.04 16.64
C ASP A 40 4.09 -1.55 16.30
N GLU A 41 3.76 -0.67 17.25
CA GLU A 41 3.89 0.78 17.09
C GLU A 41 5.36 1.22 16.95
N ALA A 42 6.29 0.57 17.65
CA ALA A 42 7.72 0.85 17.52
C ALA A 42 8.28 0.43 16.16
N GLU A 43 7.75 -0.64 15.55
CA GLU A 43 8.18 -1.17 14.25
C GLU A 43 7.49 -0.45 13.08
N HIS A 44 6.20 -0.13 13.21
CA HIS A 44 5.37 0.38 12.11
C HIS A 44 4.87 1.82 12.28
N GLY A 45 5.10 2.45 13.44
CA GLY A 45 4.53 3.74 13.80
C GLY A 45 3.09 3.62 14.33
N LEU A 46 2.40 4.75 14.44
CA LEU A 46 1.01 4.79 14.92
C LEU A 46 0.09 4.00 13.98
N ALA A 47 -0.86 3.29 14.55
CA ALA A 47 -1.87 2.54 13.81
C ALA A 47 -2.58 3.42 12.77
N LEU A 48 -2.64 2.95 11.52
CA LEU A 48 -3.11 3.72 10.38
C LEU A 48 -4.63 3.69 10.28
N PRO A 49 -5.28 4.81 9.97
CA PRO A 49 -6.68 4.83 9.62
C PRO A 49 -6.92 4.11 8.28
N ALA A 50 -8.00 3.34 8.20
CA ALA A 50 -8.44 2.76 6.93
C ALA A 50 -9.17 3.80 6.08
N TYR A 51 -8.65 4.08 4.90
CA TYR A 51 -9.26 5.00 3.94
C TYR A 51 -9.98 4.23 2.83
N ALA A 52 -11.09 4.79 2.35
CA ALA A 52 -11.86 4.23 1.24
C ALA A 52 -11.25 4.70 -0.10
N TRP A 53 -10.39 3.91 -0.68
CA TRP A 53 -9.78 4.22 -1.98
C TRP A 53 -10.76 3.93 -3.13
N PRO A 54 -10.91 4.84 -4.13
CA PRO A 54 -11.83 4.64 -5.26
C PRO A 54 -11.54 3.37 -6.05
N HIS A 55 -10.28 2.98 -6.18
CA HIS A 55 -9.83 1.82 -6.92
C HIS A 55 -9.76 0.53 -6.08
N ASP A 56 -10.09 0.58 -4.79
CA ASP A 56 -10.16 -0.63 -3.97
C ASP A 56 -11.40 -1.47 -4.33
N GLY A 57 -11.23 -2.79 -4.32
CA GLY A 57 -12.27 -3.76 -4.66
C GLY A 57 -12.12 -4.40 -6.05
N ALA A 58 -12.79 -5.55 -6.23
CA ALA A 58 -12.59 -6.46 -7.36
C ALA A 58 -13.03 -5.89 -8.73
N PHE A 59 -13.99 -4.95 -8.75
CA PHE A 59 -14.58 -4.39 -9.97
C PHE A 59 -14.39 -2.86 -10.08
N ARG A 60 -13.49 -2.29 -9.31
CA ARG A 60 -13.19 -0.87 -9.34
C ARG A 60 -11.87 -0.61 -10.08
N ALA A 61 -11.85 0.48 -10.85
CA ALA A 61 -10.71 0.96 -11.61
C ALA A 61 -10.09 2.19 -10.95
N TYR A 62 -8.91 2.58 -11.41
CA TYR A 62 -8.29 3.84 -11.04
C TYR A 62 -9.09 5.06 -11.53
N ASP A 63 -9.01 6.14 -10.77
CA ASP A 63 -9.44 7.46 -11.23
C ASP A 63 -8.28 8.11 -12.02
N HIS A 64 -8.39 8.09 -13.34
CA HIS A 64 -7.37 8.59 -14.25
C HIS A 64 -7.13 10.11 -14.10
N ALA A 65 -8.15 10.89 -13.74
CA ALA A 65 -7.98 12.31 -13.46
C ALA A 65 -7.13 12.51 -12.18
N SER A 66 -7.35 11.68 -11.16
CA SER A 66 -6.53 11.67 -9.96
C SER A 66 -5.09 11.23 -10.23
N ILE A 67 -4.86 10.28 -11.16
CA ILE A 67 -3.50 9.89 -11.58
C ILE A 67 -2.80 11.08 -12.27
N ARG A 68 -3.46 11.79 -13.18
CA ARG A 68 -2.89 12.98 -13.86
C ARG A 68 -2.49 14.05 -12.84
N ARG A 69 -3.39 14.43 -11.93
CA ARG A 69 -3.08 15.39 -10.86
C ARG A 69 -1.97 14.87 -9.94
N GLY A 70 -1.98 13.59 -9.60
CA GLY A 70 -0.94 12.97 -8.78
C GLY A 70 0.43 12.97 -9.45
N HIS A 71 0.50 12.80 -10.78
CA HIS A 71 1.73 12.99 -11.54
C HIS A 71 2.21 14.44 -11.49
N GLN A 72 1.30 15.43 -11.59
CA GLN A 72 1.66 16.84 -11.47
C GLN A 72 2.23 17.18 -10.08
N VAL A 73 1.65 16.61 -9.01
CA VAL A 73 2.22 16.73 -7.65
C VAL A 73 3.59 16.07 -7.57
N TYR A 74 3.75 14.87 -8.13
CA TYR A 74 5.05 14.20 -8.17
C TYR A 74 6.09 15.04 -8.86
N ALA A 75 5.82 15.52 -10.08
CA ALA A 75 6.75 16.29 -10.90
C ALA A 75 7.16 17.62 -10.26
N GLN A 76 6.21 18.33 -9.64
CA GLN A 76 6.47 19.66 -9.07
C GLN A 76 7.05 19.62 -7.65
N VAL A 77 6.78 18.55 -6.86
CA VAL A 77 7.15 18.49 -5.45
C VAL A 77 8.10 17.31 -5.17
N CYS A 78 7.72 16.09 -5.52
CA CYS A 78 8.43 14.89 -5.08
C CYS A 78 9.69 14.59 -5.89
N ALA A 79 9.66 14.88 -7.20
CA ALA A 79 10.76 14.59 -8.13
C ALA A 79 12.05 15.33 -7.81
N ALA A 80 11.98 16.41 -7.01
CA ALA A 80 13.17 17.13 -6.53
C ALA A 80 14.09 16.27 -5.65
N CYS A 81 13.54 15.23 -5.00
CA CYS A 81 14.29 14.37 -4.09
C CYS A 81 14.12 12.87 -4.40
N HIS A 82 12.98 12.45 -4.97
CA HIS A 82 12.63 11.05 -5.17
C HIS A 82 12.65 10.64 -6.64
N SER A 83 13.29 9.52 -6.92
CA SER A 83 13.27 8.88 -8.24
C SER A 83 11.98 8.08 -8.48
N LEU A 84 11.73 7.78 -9.76
CA LEU A 84 10.63 6.92 -10.24
C LEU A 84 11.16 6.00 -11.36
N ASN A 85 12.18 5.23 -11.04
CA ASN A 85 13.04 4.53 -12.01
C ASN A 85 12.34 3.45 -12.86
N LEU A 86 11.21 2.91 -12.39
CA LEU A 86 10.50 1.84 -13.09
C LEU A 86 9.41 2.35 -14.05
N ILE A 87 9.16 3.66 -14.08
CA ILE A 87 8.15 4.29 -14.94
C ILE A 87 8.84 5.00 -16.08
N CYS A 88 8.36 4.72 -17.31
CA CYS A 88 8.74 5.42 -18.53
C CYS A 88 7.59 6.36 -18.96
N TYR A 89 7.90 7.38 -19.74
CA TYR A 89 6.88 8.30 -20.27
C TYR A 89 5.78 7.59 -21.05
N ARG A 90 6.11 6.52 -21.78
CA ARG A 90 5.12 5.67 -22.49
C ARG A 90 4.05 5.07 -21.58
N ASN A 91 4.36 4.83 -20.31
CA ASN A 91 3.40 4.24 -19.36
C ASN A 91 2.28 5.23 -18.99
N LEU A 92 2.53 6.54 -19.13
CA LEU A 92 1.56 7.61 -18.86
C LEU A 92 0.55 7.77 -20.01
N VAL A 93 0.87 7.28 -21.22
CA VAL A 93 0.03 7.39 -22.41
C VAL A 93 -1.27 6.61 -22.24
N GLY A 94 -2.40 7.29 -22.48
CA GLY A 94 -3.74 6.70 -22.33
C GLY A 94 -4.22 6.51 -20.91
N VAL A 95 -3.38 6.82 -19.92
CA VAL A 95 -3.71 6.78 -18.49
C VAL A 95 -3.86 8.20 -17.95
N ALA A 96 -2.81 8.98 -17.97
CA ALA A 96 -2.79 10.34 -17.47
C ALA A 96 -2.74 11.39 -18.59
N TYR A 97 -2.11 11.05 -19.70
CA TYR A 97 -1.83 11.96 -20.82
C TYR A 97 -2.14 11.31 -22.17
N THR A 98 -2.38 12.15 -23.18
CA THR A 98 -2.37 11.71 -24.58
C THR A 98 -0.93 11.40 -25.01
N GLU A 99 -0.77 10.72 -26.14
CA GLU A 99 0.57 10.44 -26.69
C GLU A 99 1.36 11.72 -27.02
N ALA A 100 0.67 12.76 -27.52
CA ALA A 100 1.29 14.04 -27.84
C ALA A 100 1.81 14.75 -26.58
N GLU A 101 0.98 14.85 -25.53
CA GLU A 101 1.37 15.44 -24.24
C GLU A 101 2.51 14.66 -23.57
N ALA A 102 2.44 13.33 -23.55
CA ALA A 102 3.50 12.51 -22.96
C ALA A 102 4.83 12.63 -23.73
N LYS A 103 4.77 12.86 -25.04
CA LYS A 103 5.95 13.09 -25.85
C LYS A 103 6.56 14.46 -25.56
N GLU A 104 5.74 15.49 -25.45
CA GLU A 104 6.15 16.85 -25.07
C GLU A 104 6.83 16.83 -23.68
N LEU A 105 6.22 16.19 -22.69
CA LEU A 105 6.81 15.99 -21.36
C LEU A 105 8.17 15.27 -21.41
N ALA A 106 8.33 14.29 -22.30
CA ALA A 106 9.60 13.60 -22.46
C ALA A 106 10.66 14.49 -23.10
N GLU A 107 10.29 15.27 -24.10
CA GLU A 107 11.19 16.17 -24.85
C GLU A 107 11.70 17.36 -24.01
N GLU A 108 11.00 17.72 -22.92
CA GLU A 108 11.44 18.75 -21.97
C GLU A 108 12.67 18.34 -21.16
N VAL A 109 13.00 17.04 -21.13
CA VAL A 109 14.08 16.51 -20.31
C VAL A 109 15.23 16.03 -21.19
N GLU A 110 16.45 16.42 -20.84
CA GLU A 110 17.67 15.95 -21.49
C GLU A 110 18.10 14.61 -20.91
N VAL A 111 18.38 13.65 -21.78
CA VAL A 111 18.80 12.29 -21.42
C VAL A 111 20.15 12.01 -22.05
N MET A 112 21.09 11.51 -21.22
CA MET A 112 22.38 11.00 -21.73
C MET A 112 22.15 9.71 -22.51
N ASP A 113 22.60 9.70 -23.77
CA ASP A 113 22.52 8.53 -24.66
C ASP A 113 23.91 8.28 -25.27
N GLY A 114 24.09 7.13 -25.89
CA GLY A 114 25.35 6.74 -26.50
C GLY A 114 25.89 5.40 -26.01
N PRO A 115 27.14 5.07 -26.35
CA PRO A 115 28.09 5.92 -27.10
C PRO A 115 27.72 6.05 -28.58
N ASP A 116 28.09 7.20 -29.19
CA ASP A 116 28.02 7.41 -30.62
C ASP A 116 29.11 6.58 -31.36
N ASP A 117 29.19 6.75 -32.71
CA ASP A 117 30.17 6.04 -33.53
C ASP A 117 31.64 6.38 -33.17
N SER A 118 31.87 7.48 -32.45
CA SER A 118 33.20 7.88 -31.94
C SER A 118 33.46 7.41 -30.50
N GLY A 119 32.47 6.81 -29.85
CA GLY A 119 32.54 6.32 -28.47
C GLY A 119 32.21 7.38 -27.40
N GLU A 120 31.67 8.52 -27.80
CA GLU A 120 31.31 9.60 -26.89
C GLU A 120 29.82 9.54 -26.47
N MET A 121 29.56 9.90 -25.21
CA MET A 121 28.19 10.08 -24.70
C MET A 121 27.69 11.46 -25.12
N PHE A 122 26.41 11.53 -25.52
CA PHE A 122 25.78 12.77 -25.93
C PHE A 122 24.44 12.97 -25.25
N GLU A 123 24.04 14.23 -25.12
CA GLU A 123 22.74 14.61 -24.59
C GLU A 123 21.72 14.71 -25.74
N ARG A 124 20.53 14.23 -25.52
CA ARG A 124 19.40 14.38 -26.44
C ARG A 124 18.11 14.60 -25.67
N PRO A 125 17.09 15.21 -26.33
CA PRO A 125 15.75 15.21 -25.80
C PRO A 125 15.22 13.80 -25.51
N GLY A 126 14.52 13.65 -24.41
CA GLY A 126 13.94 12.37 -24.03
C GLY A 126 12.88 11.88 -25.02
N LYS A 127 12.63 10.59 -24.99
CA LYS A 127 11.63 9.89 -25.81
C LYS A 127 10.64 9.16 -24.91
N LEU A 128 9.51 8.75 -25.46
CA LEU A 128 8.50 7.97 -24.74
C LEU A 128 9.05 6.66 -24.13
N SER A 129 10.12 6.10 -24.70
CA SER A 129 10.77 4.88 -24.18
C SER A 129 11.63 5.13 -22.95
N ASP A 130 12.04 6.36 -22.73
CA ASP A 130 12.97 6.68 -21.66
C ASP A 130 12.26 6.69 -20.31
N GLY A 131 12.99 6.32 -19.26
CA GLY A 131 12.52 6.41 -17.89
C GLY A 131 12.48 7.85 -17.40
N ILE A 132 11.67 8.12 -16.40
CA ILE A 132 11.68 9.42 -15.71
C ILE A 132 13.01 9.53 -14.97
N PRO A 133 13.84 10.56 -15.25
CA PRO A 133 15.17 10.67 -14.65
C PRO A 133 15.07 10.95 -13.15
N GLY A 134 15.97 10.34 -12.39
CA GLY A 134 16.10 10.62 -10.97
C GLY A 134 16.86 11.93 -10.71
N PRO A 135 16.64 12.57 -9.54
CA PRO A 135 17.23 13.87 -9.21
C PRO A 135 18.72 13.78 -8.88
N TYR A 136 19.26 12.62 -8.59
CA TYR A 136 20.64 12.43 -8.16
C TYR A 136 21.35 11.39 -9.02
N ALA A 137 22.64 11.65 -9.28
CA ALA A 137 23.48 10.73 -10.07
C ALA A 137 23.77 9.42 -9.36
N ASN A 138 23.84 9.43 -8.03
CA ASN A 138 24.12 8.26 -7.20
C ASN A 138 23.59 8.45 -5.76
N GLU A 139 23.62 7.37 -4.97
CA GLU A 139 23.17 7.36 -3.58
C GLU A 139 23.95 8.33 -2.68
N GLU A 140 25.25 8.48 -2.89
CA GLU A 140 26.11 9.35 -2.08
C GLU A 140 25.73 10.82 -2.28
N ALA A 141 25.47 11.24 -3.53
CA ALA A 141 24.97 12.57 -3.84
C ALA A 141 23.59 12.82 -3.22
N ALA A 142 22.72 11.82 -3.26
CA ALA A 142 21.41 11.91 -2.63
C ALA A 142 21.50 12.07 -1.11
N ARG A 143 22.34 11.29 -0.43
CA ARG A 143 22.58 11.39 1.01
C ARG A 143 23.21 12.72 1.40
N PHE A 144 24.16 13.20 0.62
CA PHE A 144 24.79 14.51 0.86
C PHE A 144 23.76 15.65 0.82
N ALA A 145 22.88 15.64 -0.19
CA ALA A 145 21.83 16.66 -0.34
C ALA A 145 20.73 16.59 0.72
N ASN A 146 20.54 15.43 1.39
CA ASN A 146 19.42 15.17 2.30
C ASN A 146 19.89 14.84 3.73
N ASN A 147 20.92 15.52 4.24
CA ASN A 147 21.44 15.37 5.61
C ASN A 147 21.76 13.91 5.99
N GLY A 148 22.29 13.13 5.06
CA GLY A 148 22.64 11.72 5.26
C GLY A 148 21.47 10.74 5.04
N ALA A 149 20.24 11.19 4.91
CA ALA A 149 19.11 10.35 4.57
C ALA A 149 19.08 10.06 3.07
N TYR A 150 18.67 8.84 2.70
CA TYR A 150 18.46 8.46 1.30
C TYR A 150 16.98 8.48 0.95
N PRO A 151 16.51 9.42 0.08
CA PRO A 151 15.13 9.40 -0.39
C PRO A 151 14.86 8.13 -1.21
N PRO A 152 13.90 7.28 -0.82
CA PRO A 152 13.63 6.05 -1.55
C PRO A 152 13.02 6.32 -2.93
N ASP A 153 13.25 5.40 -3.87
CA ASP A 153 12.52 5.34 -5.14
C ASP A 153 11.03 5.10 -4.89
N LEU A 154 10.16 5.87 -5.55
CA LEU A 154 8.73 5.84 -5.33
C LEU A 154 7.98 4.84 -6.22
N SER A 155 8.61 4.20 -7.19
CA SER A 155 7.96 3.33 -8.17
C SER A 155 7.16 2.20 -7.52
N LEU A 156 7.66 1.62 -6.42
CA LEU A 156 7.02 0.51 -5.71
C LEU A 156 6.73 0.83 -4.24
N ILE A 157 6.77 2.09 -3.85
CA ILE A 157 6.69 2.50 -2.44
C ILE A 157 5.40 2.00 -1.77
N THR A 158 4.27 1.99 -2.47
CA THR A 158 2.98 1.51 -1.96
C THR A 158 2.94 0.00 -1.72
N LYS A 159 3.88 -0.75 -2.30
CA LYS A 159 4.06 -2.19 -2.04
C LYS A 159 5.17 -2.47 -1.01
N ALA A 160 6.08 -1.52 -0.85
CA ALA A 160 7.24 -1.65 0.02
C ALA A 160 6.98 -1.16 1.46
N ARG A 161 5.78 -0.73 1.78
CA ARG A 161 5.39 -0.25 3.12
C ARG A 161 4.19 -1.02 3.66
N HIS A 162 4.19 -1.23 4.97
CA HIS A 162 3.04 -1.78 5.67
C HIS A 162 1.83 -0.87 5.42
N ASP A 163 0.65 -1.46 5.20
CA ASP A 163 -0.59 -0.74 4.85
C ASP A 163 -0.52 0.17 3.60
N GLY A 164 0.57 0.09 2.83
CA GLY A 164 0.73 0.67 1.50
C GLY A 164 0.16 2.07 1.33
N LEU A 165 -1.01 2.16 0.71
CA LEU A 165 -1.68 3.43 0.39
C LEU A 165 -2.05 4.25 1.62
N ASN A 166 -2.58 3.59 2.66
CA ASN A 166 -2.97 4.26 3.89
C ASN A 166 -1.76 4.87 4.59
N TYR A 167 -0.62 4.14 4.56
CA TYR A 167 0.64 4.64 5.11
C TYR A 167 1.12 5.90 4.39
N ILE A 168 1.22 5.88 3.06
CA ILE A 168 1.70 7.04 2.30
C ILE A 168 0.82 8.26 2.53
N PHE A 169 -0.50 8.08 2.46
CA PHE A 169 -1.45 9.16 2.70
C PHE A 169 -1.36 9.72 4.13
N ALA A 170 -1.33 8.84 5.14
CA ALA A 170 -1.20 9.25 6.53
C ALA A 170 0.15 9.91 6.81
N LEU A 171 1.25 9.41 6.23
CA LEU A 171 2.59 9.99 6.35
C LEU A 171 2.62 11.43 5.83
N LEU A 172 2.09 11.67 4.64
CA LEU A 172 2.09 13.00 4.01
C LEU A 172 1.31 14.04 4.82
N LEU A 173 0.23 13.63 5.51
CA LEU A 173 -0.63 14.49 6.32
C LEU A 173 -0.29 14.45 7.82
N GLY A 174 0.63 13.58 8.22
CA GLY A 174 0.90 13.24 9.62
C GLY A 174 1.82 14.17 10.38
N TYR A 175 2.41 15.16 9.75
CA TYR A 175 3.32 16.11 10.41
C TYR A 175 2.61 16.89 11.51
N ARG A 176 3.18 16.86 12.72
CA ARG A 176 2.63 17.46 13.93
C ARG A 176 3.75 18.08 14.79
N GLU A 177 3.37 18.94 15.70
CA GLU A 177 4.23 19.34 16.81
C GLU A 177 4.52 18.12 17.71
N PRO A 178 5.77 17.96 18.16
CA PRO A 178 6.11 16.83 19.04
C PRO A 178 5.37 16.95 20.39
N PRO A 179 5.00 15.83 21.01
CA PRO A 179 4.42 15.83 22.36
C PRO A 179 5.37 16.46 23.39
N ALA A 180 4.82 16.98 24.48
CA ALA A 180 5.59 17.58 25.55
C ALA A 180 6.63 16.58 26.11
N GLY A 181 7.89 17.01 26.18
CA GLY A 181 9.02 16.18 26.67
C GLY A 181 9.68 15.32 25.60
N VAL A 182 9.25 15.40 24.33
CA VAL A 182 9.92 14.74 23.20
C VAL A 182 10.80 15.76 22.49
N GLU A 183 12.10 15.52 22.46
CA GLU A 183 13.07 16.33 21.71
C GLU A 183 13.23 15.76 20.32
N VAL A 184 13.08 16.61 19.30
CA VAL A 184 13.28 16.23 17.90
C VAL A 184 14.76 16.36 17.56
N PRO A 185 15.42 15.31 17.04
CA PRO A 185 16.80 15.39 16.62
C PRO A 185 17.01 16.44 15.50
N ASP A 186 18.21 17.05 15.46
CA ASP A 186 18.54 18.03 14.43
C ASP A 186 18.37 17.48 13.01
N GLY A 187 17.69 18.23 12.15
CA GLY A 187 17.43 17.85 10.76
C GLY A 187 16.32 16.81 10.59
N MET A 188 15.56 16.48 11.65
CA MET A 188 14.40 15.60 11.57
C MET A 188 13.10 16.34 11.91
N TYR A 189 11.98 15.72 11.53
CA TYR A 189 10.64 16.23 11.75
C TYR A 189 9.80 15.16 12.46
N TYR A 190 8.92 15.59 13.36
CA TYR A 190 8.04 14.66 14.06
C TYR A 190 6.86 14.24 13.17
N ASN A 191 6.71 12.92 13.02
CA ASN A 191 5.59 12.31 12.31
C ASN A 191 5.24 10.98 13.00
N PRO A 192 4.10 10.88 13.69
CA PRO A 192 3.76 9.68 14.46
C PRO A 192 3.53 8.43 13.61
N TYR A 193 3.27 8.57 12.30
CA TYR A 193 3.08 7.44 11.39
C TYR A 193 4.41 6.86 10.87
N PHE A 194 5.50 7.59 11.05
CA PHE A 194 6.81 7.07 10.70
C PHE A 194 7.38 6.22 11.85
N PRO A 195 8.01 5.05 11.58
CA PRO A 195 8.64 4.24 12.60
C PRO A 195 9.62 5.05 13.46
N GLY A 196 9.45 5.01 14.77
CA GLY A 196 10.24 5.82 15.70
C GLY A 196 9.83 7.28 15.82
N GLY A 197 8.84 7.75 15.05
CA GLY A 197 8.26 9.09 15.18
C GLY A 197 9.08 10.23 14.56
N PHE A 198 10.28 9.99 14.03
CA PHE A 198 11.16 11.01 13.46
C PHE A 198 11.56 10.68 12.03
N ILE A 199 11.31 11.61 11.12
CA ILE A 199 11.60 11.45 9.69
C ILE A 199 12.46 12.62 9.19
N ALA A 200 13.44 12.32 8.34
CA ALA A 200 14.31 13.35 7.73
C ALA A 200 13.59 14.16 6.63
N MET A 201 12.53 13.61 6.02
CA MET A 201 11.72 14.31 5.00
C MET A 201 10.94 15.45 5.66
N PRO A 202 11.07 16.71 5.20
CA PRO A 202 10.25 17.82 5.68
C PRO A 202 8.79 17.69 5.18
N LYS A 203 7.90 18.47 5.79
CA LYS A 203 6.54 18.62 5.28
C LYS A 203 6.57 19.36 3.94
N MET A 204 6.26 18.66 2.85
CA MET A 204 6.36 19.21 1.49
C MET A 204 5.02 19.74 0.97
N LEU A 205 3.89 19.16 1.40
CA LEU A 205 2.57 19.56 0.92
C LEU A 205 2.04 20.72 1.75
N VAL A 206 1.66 21.79 1.07
CA VAL A 206 0.99 22.97 1.63
C VAL A 206 -0.16 23.38 0.71
N ASP A 207 -1.23 23.94 1.28
CA ASP A 207 -2.38 24.38 0.48
C ASP A 207 -1.95 25.37 -0.61
N GLY A 208 -2.36 25.08 -1.85
CA GLY A 208 -1.99 25.88 -3.03
C GLY A 208 -0.54 25.73 -3.49
N GLY A 209 0.21 24.74 -2.99
CA GLY A 209 1.62 24.50 -3.37
C GLY A 209 1.81 23.94 -4.78
N VAL A 210 0.75 23.46 -5.42
CA VAL A 210 0.73 22.98 -6.82
C VAL A 210 -0.41 23.64 -7.55
N GLU A 211 -0.21 23.98 -8.81
CA GLU A 211 -1.26 24.46 -9.70
C GLU A 211 -1.74 23.31 -10.60
N TYR A 212 -3.00 22.89 -10.40
CA TYR A 212 -3.60 21.85 -11.22
C TYR A 212 -4.14 22.42 -12.54
N GLU A 213 -3.84 21.78 -13.65
CA GLU A 213 -4.31 22.17 -14.98
C GLU A 213 -5.84 22.10 -15.12
N ASP A 214 -6.50 21.23 -14.37
CA ASP A 214 -7.95 21.04 -14.39
C ASP A 214 -8.71 22.03 -13.48
N GLY A 215 -8.00 22.93 -12.80
CA GLY A 215 -8.57 23.91 -11.88
C GLY A 215 -9.10 23.33 -10.56
N THR A 216 -8.82 22.08 -10.26
CA THR A 216 -9.15 21.48 -8.95
C THR A 216 -8.40 22.21 -7.83
N PRO A 217 -9.04 22.57 -6.70
CA PRO A 217 -8.33 23.20 -5.59
C PRO A 217 -7.23 22.29 -5.02
N ALA A 218 -5.99 22.76 -5.05
CA ALA A 218 -4.84 22.03 -4.54
C ALA A 218 -4.72 22.15 -3.03
N THR A 219 -5.66 21.56 -2.29
CA THR A 219 -5.54 21.42 -0.84
C THR A 219 -4.54 20.34 -0.48
N GLU A 220 -3.91 20.44 0.68
CA GLU A 220 -2.95 19.45 1.18
C GLU A 220 -3.51 18.01 1.10
N THR A 221 -4.76 17.83 1.53
CA THR A 221 -5.43 16.52 1.49
C THR A 221 -5.74 16.03 0.07
N GLN A 222 -6.09 16.95 -0.86
CA GLN A 222 -6.32 16.58 -2.25
C GLN A 222 -5.03 16.17 -2.93
N MET A 223 -3.95 16.94 -2.74
CA MET A 223 -2.63 16.61 -3.27
C MET A 223 -2.11 15.28 -2.72
N ALA A 224 -2.24 15.05 -1.41
CA ALA A 224 -1.85 13.79 -0.80
C ALA A 224 -2.64 12.60 -1.35
N LYS A 225 -3.97 12.76 -1.58
CA LYS A 225 -4.80 11.72 -2.19
C LYS A 225 -4.39 11.45 -3.64
N ASP A 226 -4.21 12.49 -4.44
CA ASP A 226 -3.90 12.35 -5.85
C ASP A 226 -2.51 11.74 -6.07
N VAL A 227 -1.48 12.20 -5.35
CA VAL A 227 -0.15 11.61 -5.46
C VAL A 227 -0.13 10.16 -4.95
N THR A 228 -0.86 9.83 -3.89
CA THR A 228 -0.97 8.45 -3.41
C THR A 228 -1.65 7.55 -4.45
N THR A 229 -2.70 8.05 -5.14
CA THR A 229 -3.36 7.32 -6.23
C THR A 229 -2.41 7.12 -7.42
N PHE A 230 -1.63 8.13 -7.78
CA PHE A 230 -0.59 8.01 -8.81
C PHE A 230 0.47 6.97 -8.45
N LEU A 231 0.97 6.98 -7.22
CA LEU A 231 1.96 6.00 -6.74
C LEU A 231 1.38 4.58 -6.63
N ALA A 232 0.07 4.45 -6.35
CA ALA A 232 -0.63 3.16 -6.44
C ALA A 232 -0.63 2.62 -7.86
N TRP A 233 -0.94 3.47 -8.83
CA TRP A 233 -0.89 3.11 -10.24
C TRP A 233 0.55 2.82 -10.69
N ALA A 234 1.53 3.62 -10.30
CA ALA A 234 2.94 3.36 -10.63
C ALA A 234 3.41 1.98 -10.18
N ALA A 235 2.95 1.52 -9.02
CA ALA A 235 3.27 0.19 -8.50
C ALA A 235 2.48 -0.96 -9.15
N GLU A 236 1.32 -0.68 -9.76
CA GLU A 236 0.45 -1.66 -10.43
C GLU A 236 -0.24 -1.06 -11.66
N PRO A 237 0.50 -0.68 -12.71
CA PRO A 237 -0.09 -0.04 -13.89
C PRO A 237 -1.07 -0.96 -14.64
N GLU A 238 -0.90 -2.28 -14.51
CA GLU A 238 -1.75 -3.31 -15.12
C GLU A 238 -2.99 -3.70 -14.28
N MET A 239 -3.23 -3.06 -13.15
CA MET A 239 -4.27 -3.48 -12.19
C MET A 239 -5.67 -3.55 -12.84
N ASP A 240 -6.04 -2.57 -13.65
CA ASP A 240 -7.36 -2.49 -14.26
C ASP A 240 -7.54 -3.62 -15.30
N ASP A 241 -6.54 -3.86 -16.13
CA ASP A 241 -6.53 -4.97 -17.09
C ASP A 241 -6.54 -6.32 -16.39
N ARG A 242 -5.76 -6.47 -15.33
CA ARG A 242 -5.71 -7.69 -14.52
C ARG A 242 -7.06 -8.00 -13.89
N LYS A 243 -7.76 -6.99 -13.33
CA LYS A 243 -9.10 -7.16 -12.76
C LYS A 243 -10.13 -7.55 -13.82
N LEU A 244 -10.12 -6.88 -14.96
CA LEU A 244 -11.03 -7.19 -16.07
C LEU A 244 -10.78 -8.58 -16.65
N MET A 245 -9.53 -8.94 -16.88
CA MET A 245 -9.14 -10.27 -17.36
C MET A 245 -9.49 -11.35 -16.34
N GLY A 246 -9.23 -11.10 -15.05
CA GLY A 246 -9.59 -11.99 -13.96
C GLY A 246 -11.09 -12.26 -13.91
N ALA A 247 -11.93 -11.23 -14.03
CA ALA A 247 -13.38 -11.38 -14.08
C ALA A 247 -13.84 -12.25 -15.26
N LYS A 248 -13.26 -12.04 -16.47
CA LYS A 248 -13.55 -12.85 -17.67
C LYS A 248 -13.19 -14.32 -17.46
N TRP A 249 -12.00 -14.59 -16.89
CA TRP A 249 -11.55 -15.96 -16.64
C TRP A 249 -12.36 -16.65 -15.54
N ILE A 250 -12.70 -15.97 -14.46
CA ILE A 250 -13.56 -16.52 -13.40
C ILE A 250 -14.92 -16.90 -13.99
N PHE A 251 -15.52 -16.07 -14.83
CA PHE A 251 -16.77 -16.38 -15.50
C PHE A 251 -16.64 -17.62 -16.38
N ALA A 252 -15.66 -17.67 -17.29
CA ALA A 252 -15.45 -18.79 -18.19
C ALA A 252 -15.19 -20.10 -17.44
N LEU A 253 -14.31 -20.07 -16.41
CA LEU A 253 -14.00 -21.25 -15.60
C LEU A 253 -15.19 -21.71 -14.75
N SER A 254 -16.04 -20.80 -14.31
CA SER A 254 -17.28 -21.15 -13.60
C SER A 254 -18.23 -21.98 -14.48
N LEU A 255 -18.38 -21.59 -15.75
CA LEU A 255 -19.18 -22.38 -16.72
C LEU A 255 -18.59 -23.78 -16.95
N VAL A 256 -17.28 -23.87 -17.12
CA VAL A 256 -16.56 -25.15 -17.24
C VAL A 256 -16.73 -26.01 -15.98
N CYS A 257 -16.64 -25.39 -14.80
CA CYS A 257 -16.85 -26.08 -13.53
C CYS A 257 -18.26 -26.65 -13.40
N VAL A 258 -19.30 -25.87 -13.74
CA VAL A 258 -20.69 -26.33 -13.75
C VAL A 258 -20.86 -27.53 -14.68
N GLN A 259 -20.31 -27.46 -15.91
CA GLN A 259 -20.33 -28.55 -16.88
C GLN A 259 -19.62 -29.81 -16.36
N ALA A 260 -18.45 -29.64 -15.73
CA ALA A 260 -17.68 -30.74 -15.16
C ALA A 260 -18.43 -31.41 -13.99
N VAL A 261 -19.06 -30.60 -13.11
CA VAL A 261 -19.88 -31.13 -12.01
C VAL A 261 -21.09 -31.89 -12.55
N TYR A 262 -21.77 -31.36 -13.58
CA TYR A 262 -22.89 -32.06 -14.23
C TYR A 262 -22.43 -33.39 -14.83
N TYR A 263 -21.35 -33.39 -15.61
CA TYR A 263 -20.77 -34.62 -16.23
C TYR A 263 -20.37 -35.63 -15.16
N LYS A 264 -19.69 -35.20 -14.13
CA LYS A 264 -19.30 -36.07 -12.98
C LYS A 264 -20.54 -36.69 -12.32
N ARG A 265 -21.59 -35.90 -12.06
CA ARG A 265 -22.83 -36.42 -11.46
C ARG A 265 -23.52 -37.42 -12.36
N TRP A 266 -23.57 -37.17 -13.67
CA TRP A 266 -24.14 -38.06 -14.65
C TRP A 266 -23.33 -39.38 -14.74
N ALA A 267 -22.03 -39.29 -14.94
CA ALA A 267 -21.15 -40.46 -15.07
C ALA A 267 -21.15 -41.37 -13.84
N TRP A 268 -21.34 -40.80 -12.64
CA TRP A 268 -21.36 -41.56 -11.39
C TRP A 268 -22.77 -41.93 -10.91
N SER A 269 -23.83 -41.52 -11.59
CA SER A 269 -25.19 -41.76 -11.19
C SER A 269 -25.56 -43.25 -11.05
N HIS A 270 -25.16 -44.07 -11.99
CA HIS A 270 -25.40 -45.51 -11.99
C HIS A 270 -24.68 -46.25 -10.88
N LEU A 271 -23.48 -45.77 -10.47
CA LEU A 271 -22.76 -46.35 -9.34
C LEU A 271 -23.36 -45.95 -7.99
N LYS A 272 -23.78 -44.70 -7.88
CA LYS A 272 -24.36 -44.17 -6.62
C LYS A 272 -25.80 -44.65 -6.34
N SER A 273 -26.58 -44.98 -7.39
CA SER A 273 -27.93 -45.50 -7.28
C SER A 273 -28.02 -47.02 -7.19
N ARG A 274 -26.87 -47.73 -7.29
CA ARG A 274 -26.80 -49.18 -7.26
C ARG A 274 -27.21 -49.72 -5.90
N LYS A 275 -28.27 -50.52 -5.83
CA LYS A 275 -28.64 -51.27 -4.63
C LYS A 275 -27.64 -52.39 -4.40
N LEU A 276 -26.97 -52.42 -3.26
CA LEU A 276 -26.18 -53.53 -2.78
C LEU A 276 -27.13 -54.48 -2.08
N VAL A 277 -27.42 -55.63 -2.64
CA VAL A 277 -28.12 -56.73 -1.94
C VAL A 277 -27.02 -57.60 -1.36
N VAL A 278 -26.93 -57.58 -0.02
CA VAL A 278 -26.06 -58.53 0.73
C VAL A 278 -26.89 -59.70 1.12
N ASP A 279 -26.71 -60.86 0.43
CA ASP A 279 -27.30 -62.08 0.88
C ASP A 279 -26.64 -62.48 2.17
N ALA A 280 -27.36 -62.41 3.25
CA ALA A 280 -26.90 -62.97 4.55
C ALA A 280 -26.82 -64.49 4.40
N VAL A 281 -25.60 -65.00 4.31
CA VAL A 281 -25.36 -66.44 4.35
C VAL A 281 -25.82 -66.92 5.73
N ARG A 282 -26.87 -67.75 5.73
CA ARG A 282 -27.38 -68.43 6.95
C ARG A 282 -26.44 -69.54 7.36
#